data_09e234d4fc526e01ecb40c0b78cd3300
#
_entry.id   09e234d4fc526e01ecb40c0b78cd3300
#
_cell.length_a   1.000
_cell.length_b   1.000
_cell.length_c   1.000
_cell.angle_alpha   90.00
_cell.angle_beta   90.00
_cell.angle_gamma   90.00
#
_symmetry.space_group_name_H-M   'P 1'
#
loop_
_entity.id
_entity.type
_entity.pdbx_description
1 polymer ?
#
loop_
_entity_poly.entity_id
_entity_poly.type
_entity_poly.pdbx_seq_one_letter_code
_entity_poly.pdbx_strand_id
1 'polypeptide(L)'
;EKLEFDLDGIDSSVVKNPVFNGMEFIFDYSDTNRISGKTILPVFINESVSKVYGDNIENEKREDLLGNKNSGFEQNQNLIAAVKDVYDEYNVYNNYIKVFDKSFVSPLSTTGINNYNYVLSDSTYIEDKWCYNIIYYPRRENELTFKGDFWVNDTTWAVKKINLEASRDANINWVKELYIEQEFEVLNDSVFLISKDYFQANFSLTKKESSKGVYAKRTRVFDEYQFNLKKAEDFYDKRAYKFNVEVYKRDQEFWKENRLEELNKEEEDIYVMLDSLTNVPAFNRIYDIATIAESGYVEFDGWDFGPVYSLFDYNQVEGFRTRVGGRTYFGQHDPWRIEGYLAYGFKDDKFKYGISGKWLLDSKSR
;
A
#
# COMPACT_ATOMS: atom_id res chain seq x y z
N GLU A 1 -4.95 -4.51 3.77
CA GLU A 1 -4.41 -3.20 3.35
C GLU A 1 -5.54 -2.18 3.33
N LYS A 2 -5.28 -0.97 3.83
CA LYS A 2 -6.29 0.10 3.88
C LYS A 2 -5.66 1.44 3.48
N LEU A 3 -6.44 2.27 2.80
CA LEU A 3 -6.15 3.70 2.65
C LEU A 3 -7.20 4.51 3.39
N GLU A 4 -6.76 5.50 4.14
CA GLU A 4 -7.63 6.32 4.98
C GLU A 4 -7.23 7.81 4.86
N PHE A 5 -8.21 8.69 4.67
CA PHE A 5 -7.98 10.12 4.68
C PHE A 5 -7.93 10.67 6.11
N ASP A 6 -6.98 11.56 6.38
CA ASP A 6 -6.90 12.36 7.60
C ASP A 6 -8.00 13.45 7.58
N LEU A 7 -9.03 13.28 8.41
CA LEU A 7 -10.12 14.23 8.57
C LEU A 7 -9.92 15.17 9.74
N ASP A 8 -8.84 15.04 10.50
CA ASP A 8 -8.63 15.81 11.72
C ASP A 8 -8.78 17.32 11.48
N GLY A 9 -9.68 17.99 12.23
CA GLY A 9 -9.99 19.41 12.06
C GLY A 9 -10.69 19.78 10.72
N ILE A 10 -11.29 18.82 10.01
CA ILE A 10 -12.22 19.13 8.91
C ILE A 10 -13.56 19.53 9.51
N ASP A 11 -14.02 20.73 9.18
CA ASP A 11 -15.30 21.25 9.67
C ASP A 11 -16.46 20.57 8.93
N SER A 12 -17.58 20.38 9.63
CA SER A 12 -18.85 19.91 9.09
C SER A 12 -19.38 20.73 7.90
N SER A 13 -18.86 21.94 7.69
CA SER A 13 -19.18 22.76 6.51
C SER A 13 -18.68 22.11 5.20
N VAL A 14 -17.64 21.30 5.25
CA VAL A 14 -17.13 20.54 4.08
C VAL A 14 -18.16 19.50 3.63
N VAL A 15 -18.84 18.85 4.58
CA VAL A 15 -19.89 17.85 4.30
C VAL A 15 -21.07 18.49 3.55
N LYS A 16 -21.35 19.78 3.80
CA LYS A 16 -22.43 20.54 3.15
C LYS A 16 -22.04 21.06 1.76
N ASN A 17 -20.82 20.83 1.30
CA ASN A 17 -20.41 21.23 -0.04
C ASN A 17 -21.18 20.41 -1.09
N PRO A 18 -21.79 21.05 -2.11
CA PRO A 18 -22.53 20.36 -3.18
C PRO A 18 -21.74 19.25 -3.88
N VAL A 19 -20.43 19.26 -3.81
CA VAL A 19 -19.54 18.20 -4.34
C VAL A 19 -19.77 16.86 -3.64
N PHE A 20 -20.10 16.89 -2.32
CA PHE A 20 -20.35 15.69 -1.50
C PHE A 20 -21.84 15.32 -1.42
N ASN A 21 -22.70 15.93 -2.24
CA ASN A 21 -24.14 15.69 -2.20
C ASN A 21 -24.47 14.21 -2.41
N GLY A 22 -25.12 13.59 -1.42
CA GLY A 22 -25.44 12.17 -1.38
C GLY A 22 -24.32 11.27 -0.86
N MET A 23 -23.20 11.86 -0.42
CA MET A 23 -22.06 11.14 0.21
C MET A 23 -21.95 11.45 1.71
N GLU A 24 -22.88 12.16 2.30
CA GLU A 24 -22.82 12.62 3.69
C GLU A 24 -22.70 11.44 4.68
N PHE A 25 -23.29 10.32 4.34
CA PHE A 25 -23.28 9.10 5.15
C PHE A 25 -21.88 8.53 5.40
N ILE A 26 -20.88 8.82 4.53
CA ILE A 26 -19.52 8.30 4.71
C ILE A 26 -18.86 8.78 6.01
N PHE A 27 -19.25 9.97 6.48
CA PHE A 27 -18.69 10.53 7.71
C PHE A 27 -19.16 9.80 8.98
N ASP A 28 -20.25 9.03 8.88
CA ASP A 28 -20.74 8.16 9.97
C ASP A 28 -19.80 6.96 10.18
N TYR A 29 -18.94 6.67 9.19
CA TYR A 29 -17.92 5.61 9.21
C TYR A 29 -16.51 6.13 9.52
N SER A 30 -16.41 7.37 9.98
CA SER A 30 -15.14 7.90 10.46
C SER A 30 -14.72 7.21 11.76
N ASP A 31 -13.41 6.95 11.87
CA ASP A 31 -12.82 6.26 13.01
C ASP A 31 -11.64 7.06 13.57
N THR A 32 -11.06 6.60 14.66
CA THR A 32 -9.87 7.18 15.28
C THR A 32 -8.65 6.33 15.00
N ASN A 33 -7.64 6.91 14.38
CA ASN A 33 -6.38 6.23 14.16
C ASN A 33 -5.70 5.88 15.49
N ARG A 34 -5.45 4.60 15.74
CA ARG A 34 -4.91 4.09 17.01
C ARG A 34 -3.52 4.64 17.37
N ILE A 35 -2.71 5.04 16.38
CA ILE A 35 -1.34 5.51 16.60
C ILE A 35 -1.32 7.04 16.73
N SER A 36 -1.95 7.76 15.80
CA SER A 36 -1.92 9.23 15.79
C SER A 36 -3.02 9.89 16.60
N GLY A 37 -4.09 9.15 16.96
CA GLY A 37 -5.27 9.69 17.63
C GLY A 37 -6.15 10.59 16.77
N LYS A 38 -5.86 10.69 15.46
CA LYS A 38 -6.60 11.56 14.54
C LYS A 38 -7.84 10.87 13.98
N THR A 39 -8.83 11.68 13.62
CA THR A 39 -10.01 11.20 12.91
C THR A 39 -9.66 10.86 11.47
N ILE A 40 -10.04 9.67 11.04
CA ILE A 40 -9.76 9.12 9.71
C ILE A 40 -11.04 8.66 9.04
N LEU A 41 -11.02 8.63 7.69
CA LEU A 41 -12.07 8.08 6.87
C LEU A 41 -11.48 7.02 5.94
N PRO A 42 -11.90 5.75 6.06
CA PRO A 42 -11.51 4.70 5.14
C PRO A 42 -12.04 4.98 3.72
N VAL A 43 -11.18 4.83 2.71
CA VAL A 43 -11.55 5.04 1.29
C VAL A 43 -11.20 3.86 0.41
N PHE A 44 -10.42 2.93 0.93
CA PHE A 44 -10.03 1.72 0.22
C PHE A 44 -9.70 0.62 1.24
N ILE A 45 -10.13 -0.60 0.94
CA ILE A 45 -9.75 -1.81 1.65
C ILE A 45 -9.44 -2.92 0.66
N ASN A 46 -8.34 -3.63 0.91
CA ASN A 46 -7.94 -4.82 0.18
C ASN A 46 -7.64 -5.94 1.17
N GLU A 47 -8.20 -7.10 0.90
CA GLU A 47 -7.95 -8.34 1.64
C GLU A 47 -7.34 -9.37 0.69
N SER A 48 -6.29 -10.04 1.12
CA SER A 48 -5.66 -11.11 0.35
C SER A 48 -5.25 -12.28 1.24
N VAL A 49 -5.32 -13.48 0.69
CA VAL A 49 -4.81 -14.71 1.27
C VAL A 49 -3.78 -15.31 0.34
N SER A 50 -2.60 -15.60 0.85
CA SER A 50 -1.47 -16.12 0.09
C SER A 50 -0.76 -17.25 0.82
N LYS A 51 -0.11 -18.13 0.06
CA LYS A 51 0.93 -19.04 0.57
C LYS A 51 2.29 -18.50 0.19
N VAL A 52 3.13 -18.28 1.21
CA VAL A 52 4.49 -17.75 1.02
C VAL A 52 5.49 -18.89 1.20
N TYR A 53 6.42 -19.00 0.25
CA TYR A 53 7.49 -19.97 0.26
C TYR A 53 8.83 -19.25 0.24
N GLY A 54 9.81 -19.76 0.98
CA GLY A 54 11.16 -19.23 1.00
C GLY A 54 12.18 -20.34 0.96
N ASP A 55 13.26 -20.13 0.20
CA ASP A 55 14.49 -20.89 0.28
C ASP A 55 15.59 -19.99 0.84
N ASN A 56 16.03 -20.30 2.06
CA ASN A 56 17.04 -19.49 2.75
C ASN A 56 18.47 -19.78 2.25
N ILE A 57 18.67 -20.87 1.49
CA ILE A 57 19.97 -21.24 0.93
C ILE A 57 20.20 -20.45 -0.35
N GLU A 58 19.24 -20.50 -1.26
CA GLU A 58 19.31 -19.83 -2.56
C GLU A 58 18.78 -18.38 -2.50
N ASN A 59 18.25 -17.95 -1.32
CA ASN A 59 17.63 -16.65 -1.10
C ASN A 59 16.48 -16.37 -2.10
N GLU A 60 15.70 -17.39 -2.39
CA GLU A 60 14.55 -17.29 -3.28
C GLU A 60 13.24 -17.21 -2.48
N LYS A 61 12.29 -16.50 -3.05
CA LYS A 61 10.94 -16.36 -2.49
C LYS A 61 9.89 -16.52 -3.57
N ARG A 62 8.77 -17.12 -3.18
CA ARG A 62 7.56 -17.22 -4.00
C ARG A 62 6.32 -16.99 -3.14
N GLU A 63 5.40 -16.22 -3.66
CA GLU A 63 4.07 -16.02 -3.08
C GLU A 63 3.00 -16.50 -4.06
N ASP A 64 2.17 -17.43 -3.64
CA ASP A 64 1.03 -17.92 -4.38
C ASP A 64 -0.24 -17.30 -3.81
N LEU A 65 -0.81 -16.33 -4.53
CA LEU A 65 -2.06 -15.68 -4.16
C LEU A 65 -3.23 -16.66 -4.34
N LEU A 66 -3.99 -16.89 -3.27
CA LEU A 66 -5.12 -17.81 -3.23
C LEU A 66 -6.46 -17.09 -3.37
N GLY A 67 -6.54 -15.88 -2.83
CA GLY A 67 -7.72 -15.02 -2.91
C GLY A 67 -7.35 -13.56 -2.75
N ASN A 68 -8.09 -12.68 -3.43
CA ASN A 68 -7.98 -11.23 -3.29
C ASN A 68 -9.35 -10.59 -3.43
N LYS A 69 -9.68 -9.67 -2.52
CA LYS A 69 -10.92 -8.91 -2.50
C LYS A 69 -10.60 -7.44 -2.24
N ASN A 70 -11.06 -6.59 -3.13
CA ASN A 70 -10.93 -5.13 -3.00
C ASN A 70 -12.30 -4.48 -2.81
N SER A 71 -12.36 -3.32 -2.18
CA SER A 71 -13.49 -2.42 -2.20
C SER A 71 -13.04 -0.96 -2.20
N GLY A 72 -13.81 -0.10 -2.83
CA GLY A 72 -13.55 1.33 -3.00
C GLY A 72 -13.11 1.69 -4.42
N PHE A 73 -11.86 1.47 -4.76
CA PHE A 73 -11.30 1.82 -6.08
C PHE A 73 -10.95 0.57 -6.91
N GLU A 74 -11.88 -0.37 -7.03
CA GLU A 74 -11.65 -1.69 -7.62
C GLU A 74 -11.14 -1.66 -9.06
N GLN A 75 -11.52 -0.64 -9.84
CA GLN A 75 -11.13 -0.52 -11.25
C GLN A 75 -9.80 0.22 -11.43
N ASN A 76 -9.27 0.89 -10.40
CA ASN A 76 -8.00 1.61 -10.50
C ASN A 76 -6.81 0.72 -10.15
N GLN A 77 -6.29 0.03 -11.13
CA GLN A 77 -5.15 -0.88 -10.95
C GLN A 77 -3.84 -0.15 -10.69
N ASN A 78 -3.70 1.09 -11.13
CA ASN A 78 -2.54 1.91 -10.81
C ASN A 78 -2.51 2.22 -9.32
N LEU A 79 -3.66 2.51 -8.70
CA LEU A 79 -3.77 2.72 -7.26
C LEU A 79 -3.42 1.45 -6.49
N ILE A 80 -3.95 0.29 -6.92
CA ILE A 80 -3.66 -1.01 -6.29
C ILE A 80 -2.17 -1.34 -6.39
N ALA A 81 -1.55 -1.11 -7.53
CA ALA A 81 -0.11 -1.29 -7.72
C ALA A 81 0.70 -0.33 -6.84
N ALA A 82 0.35 0.96 -6.83
CA ALA A 82 1.01 1.96 -5.99
C ALA A 82 0.90 1.63 -4.49
N VAL A 83 -0.26 1.13 -4.05
CA VAL A 83 -0.45 0.67 -2.66
C VAL A 83 0.48 -0.51 -2.35
N LYS A 84 0.61 -1.48 -3.26
CA LYS A 84 1.52 -2.61 -3.08
C LYS A 84 2.99 -2.18 -3.01
N ASP A 85 3.39 -1.22 -3.84
CA ASP A 85 4.77 -0.71 -3.89
C ASP A 85 5.15 0.09 -2.63
N VAL A 86 4.18 0.56 -1.85
CA VAL A 86 4.40 1.21 -0.55
C VAL A 86 4.93 0.23 0.51
N TYR A 87 4.65 -1.06 0.35
CA TYR A 87 4.86 -2.04 1.39
C TYR A 87 6.07 -2.93 1.09
N ASP A 88 7.19 -2.62 1.72
CA ASP A 88 8.37 -3.50 1.77
C ASP A 88 8.22 -4.61 2.83
N GLU A 89 9.05 -5.63 2.74
CA GLU A 89 9.25 -6.59 3.81
C GLU A 89 10.38 -6.13 4.73
N TYR A 90 10.14 -6.17 6.02
CA TYR A 90 11.09 -5.71 7.03
C TYR A 90 11.58 -6.89 7.86
N ASN A 91 12.90 -6.98 8.05
CA ASN A 91 13.50 -7.86 9.03
C ASN A 91 14.20 -6.99 10.10
N VAL A 92 13.61 -6.95 11.27
CA VAL A 92 14.11 -6.12 12.41
C VAL A 92 15.47 -6.55 12.91
N TYR A 93 15.88 -7.80 12.65
CA TYR A 93 17.20 -8.32 13.01
C TYR A 93 18.32 -7.91 12.04
N ASN A 94 17.98 -7.37 10.87
CA ASN A 94 18.99 -6.81 9.99
C ASN A 94 19.60 -5.54 10.60
N ASN A 95 20.87 -5.28 10.33
CA ASN A 95 21.52 -4.05 10.79
C ASN A 95 20.85 -2.79 10.28
N TYR A 96 20.30 -2.87 9.07
CA TYR A 96 19.55 -1.80 8.43
C TYR A 96 18.18 -2.30 7.96
N ILE A 97 17.16 -1.54 8.30
CA ILE A 97 15.79 -1.73 7.83
C ILE A 97 15.56 -0.76 6.69
N LYS A 98 15.34 -1.29 5.49
CA LYS A 98 15.04 -0.46 4.33
C LYS A 98 13.55 -0.13 4.34
N VAL A 99 13.22 1.15 4.35
CA VAL A 99 11.85 1.67 4.21
C VAL A 99 11.83 2.69 3.11
N PHE A 100 11.06 2.43 2.06
CA PHE A 100 11.09 3.17 0.80
C PHE A 100 12.52 3.19 0.22
N ASP A 101 13.07 4.36 -0.02
CA ASP A 101 14.44 4.57 -0.53
C ASP A 101 15.50 4.79 0.57
N LYS A 102 15.12 4.67 1.85
CA LYS A 102 15.98 4.97 3.00
C LYS A 102 16.34 3.73 3.80
N SER A 103 17.56 3.70 4.32
CA SER A 103 18.06 2.65 5.21
C SER A 103 18.15 3.18 6.64
N PHE A 104 17.28 2.69 7.50
CA PHE A 104 17.26 3.02 8.92
C PHE A 104 18.11 2.05 9.72
N VAL A 105 18.85 2.54 10.69
CA VAL A 105 19.57 1.65 11.64
C VAL A 105 18.55 0.91 12.49
N SER A 106 18.62 -0.42 12.53
CA SER A 106 17.77 -1.20 13.43
C SER A 106 18.16 -1.00 14.89
N PRO A 107 17.21 -0.91 15.83
CA PRO A 107 17.53 -0.93 17.26
C PRO A 107 18.16 -2.26 17.70
N LEU A 108 17.99 -3.33 16.93
CA LEU A 108 18.60 -4.64 17.21
C LEU A 108 19.93 -4.85 16.46
N SER A 109 20.42 -3.83 15.74
CA SER A 109 21.67 -3.92 14.98
C SER A 109 22.89 -4.12 15.89
N THR A 110 23.94 -4.70 15.34
CA THR A 110 25.24 -4.82 16.03
C THR A 110 25.84 -3.47 16.43
N THR A 111 25.46 -2.39 15.73
CA THR A 111 25.87 -1.02 16.02
C THR A 111 24.81 -0.22 16.78
N GLY A 112 23.72 -0.85 17.18
CA GLY A 112 22.57 -0.20 17.83
C GLY A 112 22.98 0.60 19.06
N ILE A 113 23.88 0.09 19.87
CA ILE A 113 24.38 0.76 21.09
C ILE A 113 25.04 2.12 20.78
N ASN A 114 25.53 2.35 19.59
CA ASN A 114 26.15 3.62 19.18
C ASN A 114 25.10 4.65 18.70
N ASN A 115 23.92 4.18 18.31
CA ASN A 115 22.87 5.01 17.71
C ASN A 115 21.69 5.23 18.64
N TYR A 116 21.48 4.33 19.61
CA TYR A 116 20.34 4.37 20.52
C TYR A 116 20.73 4.38 21.99
N ASN A 117 19.88 4.98 22.81
CA ASN A 117 19.82 4.77 24.25
C ASN A 117 18.77 3.69 24.52
N TYR A 118 19.03 2.81 25.49
CA TYR A 118 18.11 1.75 25.88
C TYR A 118 17.80 1.87 27.37
N VAL A 119 16.52 1.70 27.71
CA VAL A 119 16.04 1.75 29.09
C VAL A 119 15.18 0.54 29.35
N LEU A 120 15.54 -0.25 30.35
CA LEU A 120 14.67 -1.30 30.87
C LEU A 120 13.46 -0.63 31.55
N SER A 121 12.27 -0.88 31.04
CA SER A 121 11.04 -0.21 31.47
C SER A 121 10.18 -1.10 32.36
N ASP A 122 9.95 -2.34 31.93
CA ASP A 122 9.01 -3.25 32.58
C ASP A 122 9.40 -4.70 32.37
N SER A 123 8.68 -5.62 33.03
CA SER A 123 8.78 -7.06 32.78
C SER A 123 7.45 -7.73 33.10
N THR A 124 7.00 -8.63 32.22
CA THR A 124 5.75 -9.37 32.41
C THR A 124 5.75 -10.68 31.62
N TYR A 125 4.78 -11.53 31.90
CA TYR A 125 4.49 -12.66 31.04
C TYR A 125 3.73 -12.19 29.80
N ILE A 126 4.24 -12.56 28.63
CA ILE A 126 3.51 -12.48 27.35
C ILE A 126 3.25 -13.93 26.96
N GLU A 127 1.97 -14.32 27.00
CA GLU A 127 1.56 -15.73 26.94
C GLU A 127 2.25 -16.53 28.09
N ASP A 128 3.08 -17.52 27.76
CA ASP A 128 3.80 -18.38 28.71
C ASP A 128 5.26 -17.98 28.91
N LYS A 129 5.74 -16.90 28.26
CA LYS A 129 7.14 -16.47 28.32
C LYS A 129 7.32 -15.20 29.13
N TRP A 130 8.25 -15.23 30.08
CA TRP A 130 8.69 -14.03 30.79
C TRP A 130 9.49 -13.14 29.86
N CYS A 131 9.10 -11.87 29.74
CA CYS A 131 9.71 -10.91 28.84
C CYS A 131 10.06 -9.62 29.56
N TYR A 132 11.15 -8.99 29.11
CA TYR A 132 11.56 -7.65 29.50
C TYR A 132 11.17 -6.65 28.42
N ASN A 133 10.58 -5.52 28.83
CA ASN A 133 10.33 -4.39 27.94
C ASN A 133 11.52 -3.44 27.93
N ILE A 134 12.06 -3.17 26.77
CA ILE A 134 13.18 -2.26 26.55
C ILE A 134 12.72 -1.13 25.65
N ILE A 135 12.63 0.08 26.20
CA ILE A 135 12.39 1.30 25.45
C ILE A 135 13.70 1.74 24.82
N TYR A 136 13.66 2.17 23.57
CA TYR A 136 14.81 2.72 22.88
C TYR A 136 14.48 4.03 22.17
N TYR A 137 15.45 4.93 22.07
CA TYR A 137 15.33 6.21 21.38
C TYR A 137 16.69 6.66 20.84
N PRO A 138 16.71 7.47 19.75
CA PRO A 138 17.93 7.95 19.12
C PRO A 138 18.85 8.70 20.10
N ARG A 139 20.17 8.52 19.94
CA ARG A 139 21.17 9.32 20.65
C ARG A 139 21.37 10.71 20.04
N ARG A 140 21.09 10.84 18.75
CA ARG A 140 21.29 12.05 17.97
C ARG A 140 20.06 12.32 17.09
N GLU A 141 19.77 13.59 16.92
CA GLU A 141 18.74 14.07 15.99
C GLU A 141 19.21 13.96 14.53
N ASN A 142 18.29 14.03 13.59
CA ASN A 142 18.52 14.01 12.12
C ASN A 142 19.20 12.73 11.58
N GLU A 143 19.18 11.63 12.32
CA GLU A 143 19.63 10.33 11.84
C GLU A 143 18.44 9.48 11.37
N LEU A 144 18.69 8.57 10.43
CA LEU A 144 17.70 7.59 10.00
C LEU A 144 17.60 6.47 11.05
N THR A 145 16.85 6.76 12.09
CA THR A 145 16.68 5.93 13.27
C THR A 145 15.22 5.88 13.68
N PHE A 146 14.89 4.93 14.52
CA PHE A 146 13.56 4.75 15.11
C PHE A 146 13.56 5.12 16.59
N LYS A 147 12.38 5.30 17.15
CA LYS A 147 12.09 5.24 18.60
C LYS A 147 10.99 4.22 18.81
N GLY A 148 10.90 3.67 20.01
CA GLY A 148 9.87 2.69 20.34
C GLY A 148 10.29 1.81 21.51
N ASP A 149 9.75 0.62 21.53
CA ASP A 149 10.04 -0.39 22.51
C ASP A 149 10.04 -1.81 21.91
N PHE A 150 10.67 -2.72 22.57
CA PHE A 150 10.59 -4.13 22.25
C PHE A 150 10.53 -5.00 23.51
N TRP A 151 9.85 -6.11 23.39
CA TRP A 151 9.76 -7.14 24.41
C TRP A 151 10.67 -8.30 24.03
N VAL A 152 11.56 -8.66 24.92
CA VAL A 152 12.55 -9.72 24.72
C VAL A 152 12.39 -10.80 25.78
N ASN A 153 12.37 -12.07 25.35
CA ASN A 153 12.26 -13.21 26.25
C ASN A 153 13.53 -13.34 27.10
N ASP A 154 13.39 -13.64 28.38
CA ASP A 154 14.48 -13.68 29.36
C ASP A 154 15.47 -14.84 29.15
N THR A 155 15.02 -15.92 28.53
CA THR A 155 15.81 -17.15 28.37
C THR A 155 16.54 -17.20 27.02
N THR A 156 15.81 -16.86 25.93
CA THR A 156 16.30 -16.98 24.55
C THR A 156 16.84 -15.68 24.00
N TRP A 157 16.52 -14.54 24.62
CA TRP A 157 16.79 -13.18 24.14
C TRP A 157 16.15 -12.88 22.76
N ALA A 158 15.19 -13.70 22.35
CA ALA A 158 14.43 -13.47 21.13
C ALA A 158 13.35 -12.40 21.36
N VAL A 159 13.11 -11.59 20.35
CA VAL A 159 12.06 -10.56 20.39
C VAL A 159 10.69 -11.22 20.28
N LYS A 160 9.78 -10.89 21.20
CA LYS A 160 8.38 -11.31 21.18
C LYS A 160 7.50 -10.27 20.51
N LYS A 161 7.82 -8.99 20.68
CA LYS A 161 7.15 -7.86 20.07
C LYS A 161 8.10 -6.68 19.91
N ILE A 162 7.97 -5.92 18.83
CA ILE A 162 8.73 -4.70 18.59
C ILE A 162 7.88 -3.64 17.92
N ASN A 163 8.02 -2.40 18.38
CA ASN A 163 7.42 -1.20 17.80
C ASN A 163 8.53 -0.29 17.28
N LEU A 164 8.37 0.22 16.07
CA LEU A 164 9.30 1.10 15.38
C LEU A 164 8.55 2.34 14.88
N GLU A 165 8.78 3.48 15.48
CA GLU A 165 8.29 4.77 15.00
C GLU A 165 9.47 5.56 14.42
N ALA A 166 9.38 6.01 13.17
CA ALA A 166 10.44 6.82 12.59
C ALA A 166 10.60 8.13 13.35
N SER A 167 11.84 8.54 13.60
CA SER A 167 12.12 9.83 14.20
C SER A 167 11.51 10.94 13.35
N ARG A 168 10.93 11.97 13.99
CA ARG A 168 10.31 13.12 13.29
C ARG A 168 11.30 13.84 12.37
N ASP A 169 12.57 13.80 12.72
CA ASP A 169 13.66 14.45 11.98
C ASP A 169 14.17 13.59 10.82
N ALA A 170 13.73 12.35 10.71
CA ALA A 170 14.06 11.50 9.58
C ALA A 170 13.49 12.11 8.29
N ASN A 171 14.38 12.39 7.35
CA ASN A 171 13.95 13.01 6.09
C ASN A 171 13.50 11.95 5.08
N ILE A 172 12.26 11.51 5.23
CA ILE A 172 11.58 10.65 4.26
C ILE A 172 10.67 11.55 3.43
N ASN A 173 10.91 11.59 2.11
CA ASN A 173 10.09 12.40 1.20
C ASN A 173 8.62 11.97 1.27
N TRP A 174 7.70 12.95 1.35
CA TRP A 174 6.25 12.75 1.35
C TRP A 174 5.69 11.97 2.55
N VAL A 175 6.53 11.41 3.44
CA VAL A 175 6.10 10.66 4.63
C VAL A 175 6.22 11.55 5.86
N LYS A 176 5.08 11.77 6.52
CA LYS A 176 4.97 12.57 7.74
C LYS A 176 5.12 11.73 9.00
N GLU A 177 4.56 10.53 8.98
CA GLU A 177 4.56 9.57 10.08
C GLU A 177 4.82 8.16 9.51
N LEU A 178 5.62 7.38 10.20
CA LEU A 178 5.88 5.99 9.87
C LEU A 178 5.90 5.17 11.15
N TYR A 179 5.12 4.10 11.18
CA TYR A 179 5.04 3.17 12.29
C TYR A 179 5.01 1.73 11.79
N ILE A 180 5.80 0.88 12.42
CA ILE A 180 5.87 -0.56 12.15
C ILE A 180 5.75 -1.28 13.49
N GLU A 181 4.96 -2.35 13.53
CA GLU A 181 4.84 -3.24 14.68
C GLU A 181 4.95 -4.67 14.21
N GLN A 182 5.79 -5.47 14.88
CA GLN A 182 5.91 -6.89 14.60
C GLN A 182 5.74 -7.69 15.88
N GLU A 183 4.98 -8.77 15.79
CA GLU A 183 4.76 -9.75 16.84
C GLU A 183 5.29 -11.10 16.39
N PHE A 184 5.83 -11.86 17.32
CA PHE A 184 6.46 -13.15 17.07
C PHE A 184 5.85 -14.21 17.99
N GLU A 185 5.47 -15.34 17.44
CA GLU A 185 5.03 -16.51 18.17
C GLU A 185 6.15 -17.54 18.30
N VAL A 186 6.03 -18.38 19.33
CA VAL A 186 7.02 -19.39 19.61
C VAL A 186 6.54 -20.75 19.11
N LEU A 187 7.22 -21.25 18.08
CA LEU A 187 6.96 -22.59 17.56
C LEU A 187 7.89 -23.58 18.24
N ASN A 188 7.34 -24.69 18.76
CA ASN A 188 8.08 -25.79 19.42
C ASN A 188 9.05 -25.30 20.52
N ASP A 189 8.62 -24.33 21.32
CA ASP A 189 9.33 -23.76 22.48
C ASP A 189 10.69 -23.11 22.18
N SER A 190 11.13 -23.03 20.93
CA SER A 190 12.50 -22.59 20.61
C SER A 190 12.62 -21.67 19.42
N VAL A 191 11.67 -21.68 18.49
CA VAL A 191 11.75 -20.89 17.26
C VAL A 191 10.73 -19.77 17.33
N PHE A 192 11.21 -18.53 17.28
CA PHE A 192 10.37 -17.34 17.21
C PHE A 192 10.14 -16.97 15.75
N LEU A 193 8.89 -16.96 15.33
CA LEU A 193 8.45 -16.65 13.97
C LEU A 193 7.51 -15.47 14.00
N ILE A 194 7.54 -14.66 12.95
CA ILE A 194 6.62 -13.54 12.84
C ILE A 194 5.18 -14.08 12.74
N SER A 195 4.30 -13.64 13.64
CA SER A 195 2.87 -13.98 13.62
C SER A 195 2.04 -12.83 13.09
N LYS A 196 2.45 -11.59 13.38
CA LYS A 196 1.74 -10.41 12.93
C LYS A 196 2.71 -9.28 12.55
N ASP A 197 2.41 -8.61 11.44
CA ASP A 197 3.15 -7.44 10.95
C ASP A 197 2.15 -6.33 10.64
N TYR A 198 2.31 -5.20 11.29
CA TYR A 198 1.51 -4.01 11.06
C TYR A 198 2.41 -2.88 10.56
N PHE A 199 2.00 -2.24 9.51
CA PHE A 199 2.65 -1.09 8.92
C PHE A 199 1.65 0.06 8.78
N GLN A 200 2.09 1.27 9.09
CA GLN A 200 1.34 2.50 8.85
C GLN A 200 2.29 3.60 8.40
N ALA A 201 1.95 4.26 7.30
CA ALA A 201 2.60 5.49 6.87
C ALA A 201 1.57 6.58 6.56
N ASN A 202 1.85 7.82 6.96
CA ASN A 202 1.05 8.98 6.61
C ASN A 202 1.75 9.74 5.50
N PHE A 203 1.19 9.73 4.31
CA PHE A 203 1.67 10.45 3.14
C PHE A 203 1.04 11.84 3.09
N SER A 204 1.87 12.87 3.00
CA SER A 204 1.42 14.25 2.92
C SER A 204 2.35 15.08 2.04
N LEU A 205 1.80 16.04 1.30
CA LEU A 205 2.55 16.96 0.45
C LEU A 205 3.50 17.88 1.25
N THR A 206 3.22 18.08 2.54
CA THR A 206 4.07 18.85 3.44
C THR A 206 4.14 18.21 4.81
N LYS A 207 5.24 18.43 5.54
CA LYS A 207 5.43 17.96 6.92
C LYS A 207 4.76 18.85 7.99
N LYS A 208 4.01 19.89 7.60
CA LYS A 208 3.29 20.74 8.56
C LYS A 208 2.24 19.91 9.31
N GLU A 209 2.08 20.12 10.60
CA GLU A 209 1.08 19.41 11.43
C GLU A 209 -0.34 19.61 10.91
N SER A 210 -0.67 20.80 10.43
CA SER A 210 -1.97 21.11 9.83
C SER A 210 -2.21 20.52 8.44
N SER A 211 -1.20 19.89 7.82
CA SER A 211 -1.34 19.27 6.52
C SER A 211 -2.13 17.97 6.64
N LYS A 212 -3.15 17.82 5.80
CA LYS A 212 -3.89 16.59 5.66
C LYS A 212 -3.08 15.57 4.89
N GLY A 213 -3.24 14.32 5.24
CA GLY A 213 -2.52 13.23 4.62
C GLY A 213 -3.42 12.04 4.31
N VAL A 214 -2.81 11.04 3.72
CA VAL A 214 -3.41 9.73 3.46
C VAL A 214 -2.62 8.70 4.25
N TYR A 215 -3.29 8.00 5.13
CA TYR A 215 -2.72 6.85 5.82
C TYR A 215 -2.80 5.62 4.92
N ALA A 216 -1.66 5.00 4.64
CA ALA A 216 -1.58 3.65 4.11
C ALA A 216 -1.28 2.71 5.26
N LYS A 217 -2.13 1.70 5.44
CA LYS A 217 -2.02 0.69 6.49
C LYS A 217 -2.00 -0.71 5.89
N ARG A 218 -1.19 -1.59 6.46
CA ARG A 218 -1.20 -3.01 6.15
C ARG A 218 -1.06 -3.82 7.43
N THR A 219 -1.96 -4.80 7.60
CA THR A 219 -1.79 -5.86 8.59
C THR A 219 -1.56 -7.16 7.85
N ARG A 220 -0.53 -7.90 8.21
CA ARG A 220 -0.31 -9.29 7.76
C ARG A 220 -0.34 -10.19 8.99
N VAL A 221 -1.02 -11.29 8.86
CA VAL A 221 -1.06 -12.36 9.86
C VAL A 221 -0.48 -13.60 9.23
N PHE A 222 0.37 -14.31 9.95
CA PHE A 222 1.08 -15.49 9.48
C PHE A 222 0.81 -16.65 10.42
N ASP A 223 0.51 -17.80 9.85
CA ASP A 223 0.29 -19.05 10.57
C ASP A 223 0.66 -20.24 9.69
N GLU A 224 0.46 -21.46 10.19
CA GLU A 224 0.68 -22.72 9.48
C GLU A 224 2.12 -22.89 8.96
N TYR A 225 3.12 -22.43 9.71
CA TYR A 225 4.51 -22.56 9.33
C TYR A 225 4.95 -24.01 9.13
N GLN A 226 5.55 -24.28 7.98
CA GLN A 226 6.09 -25.60 7.63
C GLN A 226 7.54 -25.48 7.18
N PHE A 227 8.41 -26.36 7.69
CA PHE A 227 9.84 -26.32 7.41
C PHE A 227 10.31 -27.52 6.60
N ASN A 228 11.43 -27.34 5.92
CA ASN A 228 12.13 -28.41 5.18
C ASN A 228 11.28 -29.09 4.11
N LEU A 229 10.33 -28.36 3.51
CA LEU A 229 9.56 -28.84 2.37
C LEU A 229 10.42 -28.81 1.10
N LYS A 230 10.75 -29.97 0.58
CA LYS A 230 11.45 -30.05 -0.71
C LYS A 230 10.50 -29.64 -1.83
N LYS A 231 10.92 -28.68 -2.63
CA LYS A 231 10.23 -28.23 -3.85
C LYS A 231 10.97 -28.70 -5.08
N ALA A 232 10.29 -28.69 -6.24
CA ALA A 232 10.92 -28.95 -7.53
C ALA A 232 11.94 -27.85 -7.87
N GLU A 233 12.94 -28.18 -8.67
CA GLU A 233 14.05 -27.28 -9.01
C GLU A 233 13.58 -26.00 -9.73
N ASP A 234 12.46 -26.08 -10.47
CA ASP A 234 11.84 -24.97 -11.19
C ASP A 234 10.73 -24.24 -10.38
N PHE A 235 10.51 -24.63 -9.13
CA PHE A 235 9.39 -24.12 -8.31
C PHE A 235 9.47 -22.59 -8.10
N TYR A 236 10.67 -22.06 -7.91
CA TYR A 236 10.91 -20.63 -7.71
C TYR A 236 11.06 -19.84 -9.02
N ASP A 237 11.03 -20.51 -10.19
CA ASP A 237 11.12 -19.79 -11.47
C ASP A 237 9.87 -18.94 -11.71
N LYS A 238 10.04 -17.61 -11.71
CA LYS A 238 8.98 -16.64 -11.96
C LYS A 238 8.25 -16.86 -13.28
N ARG A 239 8.88 -17.51 -14.27
CA ARG A 239 8.27 -17.85 -15.57
C ARG A 239 7.19 -18.92 -15.46
N ALA A 240 7.17 -19.69 -14.37
CA ALA A 240 6.15 -20.69 -14.10
C ALA A 240 4.87 -20.10 -13.50
N TYR A 241 4.87 -18.81 -13.14
CA TYR A 241 3.73 -18.14 -12.53
C TYR A 241 2.61 -17.93 -13.54
N LYS A 242 1.48 -18.60 -13.34
CA LYS A 242 0.27 -18.38 -14.15
C LYS A 242 -0.66 -17.43 -13.42
N PHE A 243 -1.01 -16.33 -14.07
CA PHE A 243 -2.07 -15.45 -13.58
C PHE A 243 -3.40 -16.23 -13.51
N ASN A 244 -4.01 -16.22 -12.34
CA ASN A 244 -5.26 -16.91 -12.11
C ASN A 244 -6.37 -15.90 -11.76
N VAL A 245 -7.29 -15.70 -12.69
CA VAL A 245 -8.44 -14.77 -12.53
C VAL A 245 -9.37 -15.21 -11.38
N GLU A 246 -9.42 -16.52 -11.09
CA GLU A 246 -10.31 -17.06 -10.05
C GLU A 246 -9.98 -16.54 -8.65
N VAL A 247 -8.75 -16.06 -8.40
CA VAL A 247 -8.37 -15.50 -7.10
C VAL A 247 -9.16 -14.23 -6.74
N TYR A 248 -9.67 -13.52 -7.75
CA TYR A 248 -10.48 -12.31 -7.58
C TYR A 248 -11.99 -12.57 -7.50
N LYS A 249 -12.42 -13.83 -7.66
CA LYS A 249 -13.82 -14.25 -7.68
C LYS A 249 -14.19 -15.20 -6.55
N ARG A 250 -13.41 -15.18 -5.48
CA ARG A 250 -13.63 -16.04 -4.32
C ARG A 250 -14.95 -15.69 -3.62
N ASP A 251 -15.71 -16.72 -3.26
CA ASP A 251 -16.98 -16.60 -2.53
C ASP A 251 -16.76 -16.38 -1.02
N GLN A 252 -17.84 -16.16 -0.30
CA GLN A 252 -17.78 -15.94 1.16
C GLN A 252 -17.34 -17.19 1.93
N GLU A 253 -17.60 -18.39 1.42
CA GLU A 253 -17.19 -19.66 2.04
C GLU A 253 -15.66 -19.77 2.05
N PHE A 254 -15.02 -19.46 0.89
CA PHE A 254 -13.56 -19.40 0.80
C PHE A 254 -12.96 -18.44 1.85
N TRP A 255 -13.50 -17.23 1.99
CA TRP A 255 -13.01 -16.24 2.93
C TRP A 255 -13.16 -16.70 4.38
N LYS A 256 -14.29 -17.32 4.72
CA LYS A 256 -14.55 -17.86 6.06
C LYS A 256 -13.58 -19.00 6.44
N GLU A 257 -13.20 -19.83 5.47
CA GLU A 257 -12.29 -20.96 5.70
C GLU A 257 -10.82 -20.56 5.73
N ASN A 258 -10.42 -19.49 5.01
CA ASN A 258 -9.02 -19.17 4.78
C ASN A 258 -8.55 -17.91 5.50
N ARG A 259 -9.42 -17.15 6.16
CA ARG A 259 -8.99 -16.05 7.03
C ARG A 259 -8.34 -16.59 8.30
N LEU A 260 -7.19 -16.05 8.64
CA LEU A 260 -6.53 -16.34 9.92
C LEU A 260 -7.11 -15.49 11.07
N GLU A 261 -7.59 -14.28 10.77
CA GLU A 261 -8.35 -13.43 11.69
C GLU A 261 -9.68 -13.03 11.04
N GLU A 262 -10.78 -13.13 11.77
CA GLU A 262 -12.07 -12.64 11.29
C GLU A 262 -12.05 -11.10 11.19
N LEU A 263 -12.78 -10.56 10.22
CA LEU A 263 -13.00 -9.12 10.14
C LEU A 263 -13.75 -8.67 11.40
N ASN A 264 -13.30 -7.58 11.97
CA ASN A 264 -14.09 -6.93 13.00
C ASN A 264 -15.28 -6.18 12.37
N LYS A 265 -16.23 -5.77 13.20
CA LYS A 265 -17.45 -5.09 12.72
C LYS A 265 -17.13 -3.81 11.94
N GLU A 266 -16.11 -3.06 12.36
CA GLU A 266 -15.69 -1.84 11.69
C GLU A 266 -15.18 -2.12 10.27
N GLU A 267 -14.43 -3.19 10.09
CA GLU A 267 -13.94 -3.62 8.77
C GLU A 267 -15.05 -4.11 7.84
N GLU A 268 -16.04 -4.82 8.39
CA GLU A 268 -17.25 -5.21 7.63
C GLU A 268 -18.06 -3.97 7.21
N ASP A 269 -18.22 -3.01 8.12
CA ASP A 269 -18.94 -1.76 7.87
C ASP A 269 -18.23 -0.93 6.78
N ILE A 270 -16.88 -0.94 6.71
CA ILE A 270 -16.12 -0.29 5.63
C ILE A 270 -16.49 -0.88 4.27
N TYR A 271 -16.59 -2.20 4.13
CA TYR A 271 -17.01 -2.82 2.86
C TYR A 271 -18.40 -2.35 2.45
N VAL A 272 -19.34 -2.34 3.39
CA VAL A 272 -20.72 -1.88 3.13
C VAL A 272 -20.76 -0.42 2.71
N MET A 273 -20.00 0.42 3.39
CA MET A 273 -19.88 1.85 3.07
C MET A 273 -19.31 2.08 1.67
N LEU A 274 -18.19 1.43 1.35
CA LEU A 274 -17.52 1.58 0.06
C LEU A 274 -18.38 1.05 -1.10
N ASP A 275 -19.04 -0.09 -0.93
CA ASP A 275 -19.96 -0.64 -1.92
C ASP A 275 -21.17 0.30 -2.14
N SER A 276 -21.67 0.94 -1.07
CA SER A 276 -22.73 1.94 -1.16
C SER A 276 -22.27 3.20 -1.90
N LEU A 277 -21.02 3.62 -1.66
CA LEU A 277 -20.41 4.81 -2.24
C LEU A 277 -20.29 4.71 -3.78
N THR A 278 -19.99 3.53 -4.30
CA THR A 278 -19.89 3.29 -5.75
C THR A 278 -21.23 3.51 -6.49
N ASN A 279 -22.34 3.48 -5.77
CA ASN A 279 -23.67 3.76 -6.32
C ASN A 279 -24.05 5.25 -6.30
N VAL A 280 -23.21 6.11 -5.70
CA VAL A 280 -23.48 7.56 -5.61
C VAL A 280 -22.99 8.29 -6.86
N PRO A 281 -23.87 8.97 -7.65
CA PRO A 281 -23.45 9.64 -8.88
C PRO A 281 -22.42 10.76 -8.68
N ALA A 282 -22.43 11.43 -7.51
CA ALA A 282 -21.44 12.45 -7.17
C ALA A 282 -20.04 11.84 -6.99
N PHE A 283 -19.96 10.70 -6.32
CA PHE A 283 -18.70 9.95 -6.15
C PHE A 283 -18.15 9.53 -7.51
N ASN A 284 -18.96 8.90 -8.36
CA ASN A 284 -18.52 8.44 -9.67
C ASN A 284 -17.97 9.58 -10.53
N ARG A 285 -18.59 10.76 -10.50
CA ARG A 285 -18.06 11.94 -11.20
C ARG A 285 -16.70 12.42 -10.65
N ILE A 286 -16.52 12.43 -9.32
CA ILE A 286 -15.24 12.79 -8.70
C ILE A 286 -14.19 11.76 -9.05
N TYR A 287 -14.54 10.50 -8.98
CA TYR A 287 -13.68 9.38 -9.34
C TYR A 287 -13.23 9.46 -10.81
N ASP A 288 -14.16 9.66 -11.75
CA ASP A 288 -13.85 9.83 -13.17
C ASP A 288 -12.90 11.00 -13.41
N ILE A 289 -13.15 12.16 -12.77
CA ILE A 289 -12.27 13.33 -12.87
C ILE A 289 -10.88 13.02 -12.32
N ALA A 290 -10.79 12.36 -11.17
CA ALA A 290 -9.51 11.98 -10.58
C ALA A 290 -8.74 11.00 -11.47
N THR A 291 -9.40 10.01 -12.04
CA THR A 291 -8.82 9.04 -12.97
C THR A 291 -8.33 9.73 -14.25
N ILE A 292 -9.11 10.65 -14.81
CA ILE A 292 -8.69 11.44 -15.96
C ILE A 292 -7.50 12.34 -15.61
N ALA A 293 -7.48 12.94 -14.42
CA ALA A 293 -6.38 13.78 -13.96
C ALA A 293 -5.08 12.98 -13.76
N GLU A 294 -5.17 11.74 -13.32
CA GLU A 294 -4.02 10.84 -13.15
C GLU A 294 -3.54 10.27 -14.49
N SER A 295 -4.43 9.61 -15.22
CA SER A 295 -4.09 8.88 -16.44
C SER A 295 -3.87 9.79 -17.66
N GLY A 296 -4.52 10.95 -17.66
CA GLY A 296 -4.62 11.84 -18.80
C GLY A 296 -5.61 11.38 -19.88
N TYR A 297 -6.38 10.32 -19.63
CA TYR A 297 -7.31 9.73 -20.60
C TYR A 297 -8.72 9.60 -20.06
N VAL A 298 -9.69 9.75 -20.95
CA VAL A 298 -11.08 9.33 -20.73
C VAL A 298 -11.22 7.93 -21.27
N GLU A 299 -11.53 7.00 -20.37
CA GLU A 299 -11.61 5.57 -20.68
C GLU A 299 -12.97 5.19 -21.25
N PHE A 300 -12.97 4.44 -22.34
CA PHE A 300 -14.13 3.81 -22.96
C PHE A 300 -13.88 2.31 -23.11
N ASP A 301 -14.93 1.57 -23.40
CA ASP A 301 -14.79 0.14 -23.63
C ASP A 301 -13.94 -0.12 -24.89
N GLY A 302 -12.76 -0.72 -24.68
CA GLY A 302 -11.79 -1.08 -25.72
C GLY A 302 -10.92 0.06 -26.27
N TRP A 303 -11.10 1.31 -25.85
CA TRP A 303 -10.24 2.42 -26.25
C TRP A 303 -10.30 3.59 -25.29
N ASP A 304 -9.24 4.40 -25.23
CA ASP A 304 -9.15 5.60 -24.40
C ASP A 304 -8.98 6.83 -25.28
N PHE A 305 -9.72 7.89 -24.95
CA PHE A 305 -9.58 9.21 -25.56
C PHE A 305 -8.56 10.06 -24.81
N GLY A 306 -7.61 10.64 -25.52
CA GLY A 306 -6.60 11.53 -24.88
C GLY A 306 -5.25 11.51 -25.60
N PRO A 307 -4.17 12.02 -24.97
CA PRO A 307 -4.16 12.59 -23.63
C PRO A 307 -4.88 13.93 -23.54
N VAL A 308 -5.76 14.11 -22.56
CA VAL A 308 -6.58 15.32 -22.39
C VAL A 308 -5.72 16.60 -22.19
N TYR A 309 -4.54 16.45 -21.57
CA TYR A 309 -3.59 17.57 -21.37
C TYR A 309 -3.06 18.15 -22.67
N SER A 310 -3.13 17.41 -23.76
CA SER A 310 -2.64 17.82 -25.08
C SER A 310 -3.73 18.25 -26.05
N LEU A 311 -5.00 18.30 -25.61
CA LEU A 311 -6.12 18.73 -26.45
C LEU A 311 -5.92 20.14 -26.96
N PHE A 312 -5.36 21.00 -26.10
CA PHE A 312 -5.07 22.38 -26.42
C PHE A 312 -3.64 22.72 -25.97
N ASP A 313 -2.91 23.37 -26.83
CA ASP A 313 -1.53 23.81 -26.58
C ASP A 313 -1.24 25.10 -27.34
N TYR A 314 -0.20 25.80 -26.92
CA TYR A 314 0.26 27.01 -27.60
C TYR A 314 1.80 27.01 -27.71
N ASN A 315 2.30 27.16 -28.91
CA ASN A 315 3.73 27.32 -29.14
C ASN A 315 4.01 28.37 -30.25
N GLN A 316 5.23 28.85 -30.33
CA GLN A 316 5.60 29.95 -31.23
C GLN A 316 5.52 29.56 -32.72
N VAL A 317 5.63 28.29 -33.05
CA VAL A 317 5.62 27.78 -34.43
C VAL A 317 4.18 27.59 -34.92
N GLU A 318 3.37 26.87 -34.15
CA GLU A 318 1.99 26.47 -34.51
C GLU A 318 0.93 27.48 -34.06
N GLY A 319 1.31 28.41 -33.17
CA GLY A 319 0.35 29.24 -32.45
C GLY A 319 -0.51 28.42 -31.54
N PHE A 320 -1.80 28.70 -31.52
CA PHE A 320 -2.77 27.81 -30.87
C PHE A 320 -2.85 26.50 -31.65
N ARG A 321 -2.88 25.39 -30.95
CA ARG A 321 -2.94 24.03 -31.49
C ARG A 321 -4.05 23.25 -30.82
N THR A 322 -4.81 22.52 -31.61
CA THR A 322 -5.70 21.50 -31.10
C THR A 322 -5.20 20.11 -31.48
N ARG A 323 -5.38 19.14 -30.60
CA ARG A 323 -5.02 17.75 -30.85
C ARG A 323 -6.13 16.83 -30.38
N VAL A 324 -6.46 15.83 -31.16
CA VAL A 324 -7.38 14.75 -30.80
C VAL A 324 -6.62 13.45 -30.99
N GLY A 325 -6.69 12.58 -30.00
CA GLY A 325 -5.96 11.33 -30.05
C GLY A 325 -6.63 10.27 -29.18
N GLY A 326 -6.11 9.07 -29.26
CA GLY A 326 -6.54 7.97 -28.44
C GLY A 326 -5.60 6.78 -28.54
N ARG A 327 -5.88 5.81 -27.71
CA ARG A 327 -5.16 4.54 -27.67
C ARG A 327 -6.16 3.40 -27.52
N THR A 328 -5.83 2.27 -28.11
CA THR A 328 -6.58 1.03 -27.89
C THR A 328 -5.81 0.15 -26.93
N TYR A 329 -6.54 -0.57 -26.08
CA TYR A 329 -6.04 -1.75 -25.41
C TYR A 329 -7.24 -2.67 -25.12
N PHE A 330 -6.98 -3.98 -25.14
CA PHE A 330 -8.03 -4.98 -25.06
C PHE A 330 -8.14 -5.61 -23.68
N GLY A 331 -7.64 -4.94 -22.65
CA GLY A 331 -7.59 -5.38 -21.28
C GLY A 331 -6.15 -5.40 -20.73
N GLN A 332 -6.00 -5.74 -19.46
CA GLN A 332 -4.72 -5.67 -18.77
C GLN A 332 -3.65 -6.63 -19.28
N HIS A 333 -4.08 -7.66 -19.99
CA HIS A 333 -3.22 -8.76 -20.46
C HIS A 333 -3.01 -8.74 -21.95
N ASP A 334 -3.51 -7.73 -22.67
CA ASP A 334 -3.29 -7.62 -24.10
C ASP A 334 -1.83 -7.28 -24.40
N PRO A 335 -1.19 -8.05 -25.28
CA PRO A 335 0.22 -7.88 -25.55
C PRO A 335 0.52 -6.67 -26.44
N TRP A 336 -0.48 -5.97 -26.95
CA TRP A 336 -0.28 -4.88 -27.90
C TRP A 336 -1.23 -3.69 -27.66
N ARG A 337 -0.77 -2.52 -28.08
CA ARG A 337 -1.50 -1.25 -28.04
C ARG A 337 -1.23 -0.47 -29.31
N ILE A 338 -2.25 0.15 -29.86
CA ILE A 338 -2.15 1.15 -30.93
C ILE A 338 -2.51 2.50 -30.33
N GLU A 339 -1.67 3.51 -30.60
CA GLU A 339 -1.89 4.90 -30.23
C GLU A 339 -1.88 5.75 -31.48
N GLY A 340 -2.79 6.73 -31.60
CA GLY A 340 -2.82 7.64 -32.72
C GLY A 340 -3.34 9.03 -32.34
N TYR A 341 -2.97 10.02 -33.13
CA TYR A 341 -3.47 11.38 -32.98
C TYR A 341 -3.53 12.13 -34.28
N LEU A 342 -4.42 13.15 -34.32
CA LEU A 342 -4.49 14.19 -35.30
C LEU A 342 -4.42 15.55 -34.60
N ALA A 343 -3.59 16.46 -35.09
CA ALA A 343 -3.45 17.81 -34.55
C ALA A 343 -3.49 18.84 -35.69
N TYR A 344 -3.91 20.05 -35.34
CA TYR A 344 -3.97 21.19 -36.27
C TYR A 344 -3.36 22.43 -35.58
N GLY A 345 -2.40 23.04 -36.21
CA GLY A 345 -1.79 24.30 -35.80
C GLY A 345 -2.42 25.47 -36.54
N PHE A 346 -2.96 26.44 -35.80
CA PHE A 346 -3.69 27.57 -36.42
C PHE A 346 -2.80 28.65 -37.04
N LYS A 347 -1.54 28.72 -36.64
CA LYS A 347 -0.60 29.68 -37.17
C LYS A 347 0.15 29.16 -38.39
N ASP A 348 0.52 27.90 -38.42
CA ASP A 348 1.21 27.27 -39.54
C ASP A 348 0.25 26.61 -40.55
N ASP A 349 -1.04 26.61 -40.24
CA ASP A 349 -2.11 26.10 -41.07
C ASP A 349 -1.88 24.68 -41.56
N LYS A 350 -1.39 23.77 -40.65
CA LYS A 350 -1.00 22.42 -41.00
C LYS A 350 -1.62 21.37 -40.06
N PHE A 351 -2.04 20.28 -40.70
CA PHE A 351 -2.36 19.05 -40.01
C PHE A 351 -1.10 18.26 -39.70
N LYS A 352 -1.05 17.68 -38.51
CA LYS A 352 -0.01 16.76 -38.02
C LYS A 352 -0.69 15.52 -37.48
N TYR A 353 -0.10 14.40 -37.74
CA TYR A 353 -0.65 13.13 -37.29
C TYR A 353 0.47 12.18 -36.88
N GLY A 354 0.15 11.24 -36.04
CA GLY A 354 1.06 10.16 -35.65
C GLY A 354 0.28 8.90 -35.32
N ILE A 355 0.90 7.77 -35.60
CA ILE A 355 0.43 6.46 -35.20
C ILE A 355 1.61 5.68 -34.65
N SER A 356 1.40 4.98 -33.53
CA SER A 356 2.41 4.13 -32.93
C SER A 356 1.77 2.82 -32.45
N GLY A 357 2.54 1.74 -32.52
CA GLY A 357 2.17 0.46 -31.95
C GLY A 357 3.17 0.05 -30.90
N LYS A 358 2.68 -0.50 -29.79
CA LYS A 358 3.49 -1.09 -28.73
C LYS A 358 3.13 -2.55 -28.59
N TRP A 359 4.14 -3.39 -28.50
CA TRP A 359 3.99 -4.82 -28.32
C TRP A 359 4.77 -5.29 -27.10
N LEU A 360 4.12 -5.96 -26.19
CA LEU A 360 4.76 -6.59 -25.04
C LEU A 360 5.33 -7.95 -25.47
N LEU A 361 6.65 -8.03 -25.58
CA LEU A 361 7.34 -9.24 -26.07
C LEU A 361 7.29 -10.37 -25.04
N ASP A 362 7.27 -10.05 -23.77
CA ASP A 362 7.15 -11.01 -22.68
C ASP A 362 6.04 -10.58 -21.70
N SER A 363 4.91 -11.26 -21.75
CA SER A 363 3.78 -11.01 -20.83
C SER A 363 4.02 -11.55 -19.41
N LYS A 364 5.15 -12.25 -19.18
CA LYS A 364 5.49 -12.88 -17.89
C LYS A 364 6.43 -12.03 -17.04
N SER A 365 7.02 -10.98 -17.61
CA SER A 365 8.00 -10.11 -16.95
C SER A 365 7.41 -8.77 -16.48
N ARG A 366 6.12 -8.76 -16.13
CA ARG A 366 5.48 -7.60 -15.53
C ARG A 366 5.68 -7.57 -14.02
#